data_a89884fed86cdf6dcdbc51310e6746c4
#
_entry.id   a89884fed86cdf6dcdbc51310e6746c4
#
_cell.length_a   1.000
_cell.length_b   1.000
_cell.length_c   1.000
_cell.angle_alpha   90.00
_cell.angle_beta   90.00
_cell.angle_gamma   90.00
#
_symmetry.space_group_name_H-M   'P 1'
#
loop_
_entity.id
_entity.type
_entity.pdbx_description
1 polymer ?
#
loop_
_entity_poly.entity_id
_entity_poly.type
_entity_poly.pdbx_seq_one_letter_code
_entity_poly.pdbx_strand_id
1 'polypeptide(L)'
;MRLPLIILLFLCKEILACQSGCKCPTRTTAVCKGSSLRSIPILLDPRTTVLDLSNNRISRLSADELSLYPNLEQLILRNNSITHLSSDVFSTLPHLRLLDLSSNSLLSLPNEVFSKLKNLKTLIISSNDVQLGPECFSGLSQLHTLSLADNRLSFLPPSVLKPLSGLRNLDLSANKLLSMPASVLNNLGGLETLRLRQNLLSSLETGMFIAQKELKHLDVSENLIGDIEEGALYGLEKMETLNLTNNQLVRLPGNTWSLPSLKCLDLSSNLFVSLETASFDGLPSLQYLNISHSRNLKTIQMATFVQLSSLHWLSIASSALTYIHPSAFNQIPPLSYLDLSNNEIRYLAPGMLQWQNIRNLHLANNDWQCSCDLRVSNLKPRDDARCSGPENLAGAPLNELNSCSILGGLLIPFLLVIFILLLALVILALACKRPSKSSSSSKNRAFYNDQLIAALNSHKEYTFDCHSPYTMSSEDSRDSAYESPTSALMPRRPPPSCPPPPRLLTLPRAGPTHVPPPIVPTLLRNSNDPYLIPKSQVPITRL
;
A
#
# COMPACT_ATOMS: atom_id res chain seq x y z
N MET A 1 2.29 6.48 -80.15
CA MET A 1 2.96 5.64 -79.20
C MET A 1 3.72 6.48 -78.16
N ARG A 2 3.05 7.29 -77.28
CA ARG A 2 3.68 8.06 -76.19
C ARG A 2 2.87 8.02 -74.87
N LEU A 3 1.86 7.13 -74.80
CA LEU A 3 0.99 7.04 -73.60
C LEU A 3 1.44 6.05 -72.50
N PRO A 4 2.30 5.02 -72.73
CA PRO A 4 2.64 4.09 -71.62
C PRO A 4 3.72 4.58 -70.66
N LEU A 5 4.54 5.60 -71.04
CA LEU A 5 5.64 6.07 -70.14
C LEU A 5 5.15 6.99 -69.01
N ILE A 6 4.05 7.72 -69.25
CA ILE A 6 3.44 8.60 -68.24
C ILE A 6 2.67 7.78 -67.22
N ILE A 7 2.03 6.67 -67.63
CA ILE A 7 1.33 5.75 -66.72
C ILE A 7 2.32 4.98 -65.86
N LEU A 8 3.52 4.66 -66.36
CA LEU A 8 4.59 4.02 -65.57
C LEU A 8 5.18 4.97 -64.51
N LEU A 9 5.18 6.29 -64.79
CA LEU A 9 5.61 7.32 -63.83
C LEU A 9 4.56 7.60 -62.73
N PHE A 10 3.26 7.40 -63.04
CA PHE A 10 2.19 7.51 -62.04
C PHE A 10 1.94 6.22 -61.24
N LEU A 11 2.44 5.08 -61.70
CA LEU A 11 2.42 3.79 -60.99
C LEU A 11 3.67 3.56 -60.12
N CYS A 12 4.65 4.45 -60.15
CA CYS A 12 5.64 4.56 -59.11
C CYS A 12 4.97 5.14 -57.87
N LYS A 13 3.95 4.43 -57.30
CA LYS A 13 3.62 4.52 -55.90
C LYS A 13 4.95 4.48 -55.21
N GLU A 14 5.32 5.59 -54.57
CA GLU A 14 6.55 5.72 -53.79
C GLU A 14 6.71 4.45 -52.93
N ILE A 15 7.47 3.49 -53.45
CA ILE A 15 7.89 2.32 -52.71
C ILE A 15 8.75 2.92 -51.61
N LEU A 16 8.16 3.06 -50.39
CA LEU A 16 8.93 3.37 -49.20
C LEU A 16 10.06 2.35 -49.17
N ALA A 17 11.27 2.79 -49.55
CA ALA A 17 12.46 1.93 -49.51
C ALA A 17 12.70 1.62 -48.02
N CYS A 18 12.19 0.47 -47.59
CA CYS A 18 12.36 -0.05 -46.25
C CYS A 18 13.35 -1.21 -46.33
N GLN A 19 14.40 -1.16 -45.53
CA GLN A 19 15.41 -2.24 -45.50
C GLN A 19 14.74 -3.57 -45.15
N SER A 20 15.24 -4.67 -45.75
CA SER A 20 14.79 -6.03 -45.41
C SER A 20 14.83 -6.30 -43.91
N GLY A 21 13.74 -6.82 -43.35
CA GLY A 21 13.56 -7.05 -41.94
C GLY A 21 12.95 -5.87 -41.17
N CYS A 22 12.82 -4.69 -41.79
CA CYS A 22 12.15 -3.54 -41.18
C CYS A 22 10.73 -3.35 -41.72
N LYS A 23 9.89 -2.69 -40.93
CA LYS A 23 8.56 -2.18 -41.33
C LYS A 23 8.60 -0.66 -41.27
N CYS A 24 8.24 0.02 -42.34
CA CYS A 24 8.22 1.48 -42.42
C CYS A 24 6.77 1.96 -42.62
N PRO A 25 5.96 2.05 -41.56
CA PRO A 25 4.56 2.46 -41.67
C PRO A 25 4.40 3.89 -42.19
N THR A 26 5.40 4.73 -42.00
CA THR A 26 5.51 6.08 -42.54
C THR A 26 6.93 6.34 -43.03
N ARG A 27 7.16 7.46 -43.73
CA ARG A 27 8.52 7.88 -44.17
C ARG A 27 9.43 8.24 -42.98
N THR A 28 8.84 8.59 -41.85
CA THR A 28 9.59 9.04 -40.65
C THR A 28 9.67 7.98 -39.54
N THR A 29 9.06 6.83 -39.72
CA THR A 29 9.03 5.75 -38.72
C THR A 29 9.54 4.45 -39.32
N ALA A 30 10.59 3.90 -38.74
CA ALA A 30 11.15 2.59 -39.08
C ALA A 30 11.13 1.67 -37.85
N VAL A 31 10.50 0.52 -37.96
CA VAL A 31 10.42 -0.53 -36.95
C VAL A 31 11.14 -1.77 -37.45
N CYS A 32 12.34 -2.00 -36.96
CA CYS A 32 13.23 -3.12 -37.32
C CYS A 32 13.35 -4.13 -36.16
N LYS A 33 12.31 -4.26 -35.37
CA LYS A 33 12.30 -5.10 -34.17
C LYS A 33 12.43 -6.58 -34.49
N GLY A 34 13.35 -7.29 -33.82
CA GLY A 34 13.51 -8.74 -33.93
C GLY A 34 14.05 -9.21 -35.29
N SER A 35 14.73 -8.36 -36.04
CA SER A 35 15.20 -8.61 -37.42
C SER A 35 16.61 -9.22 -37.47
N SER A 36 17.14 -9.65 -36.31
CA SER A 36 18.50 -10.23 -36.16
C SER A 36 19.63 -9.32 -36.66
N LEU A 37 19.41 -8.00 -36.64
CA LEU A 37 20.40 -7.00 -37.06
C LEU A 37 21.61 -6.99 -36.14
N ARG A 38 22.80 -6.80 -36.72
CA ARG A 38 24.08 -6.69 -35.98
C ARG A 38 24.64 -5.25 -35.94
N SER A 39 24.09 -4.37 -36.79
CA SER A 39 24.44 -2.94 -36.88
C SER A 39 23.17 -2.13 -37.19
N ILE A 40 23.29 -0.81 -37.16
CA ILE A 40 22.23 0.10 -37.54
C ILE A 40 21.96 -0.02 -39.05
N PRO A 41 20.68 -0.14 -39.50
CA PRO A 41 20.35 -0.18 -40.90
C PRO A 41 20.78 1.11 -41.62
N ILE A 42 21.37 1.02 -42.79
CA ILE A 42 21.88 2.19 -43.54
C ILE A 42 20.99 2.58 -44.72
N LEU A 43 19.97 1.76 -45.04
CA LEU A 43 19.08 1.95 -46.19
C LEU A 43 17.66 2.39 -45.81
N LEU A 44 17.51 3.15 -44.70
CA LEU A 44 16.25 3.77 -44.33
C LEU A 44 16.18 5.22 -44.84
N ASP A 45 14.96 5.79 -44.83
CA ASP A 45 14.77 7.20 -45.21
C ASP A 45 15.54 8.13 -44.21
N PRO A 46 16.42 9.04 -44.69
CA PRO A 46 17.14 10.00 -43.84
C PRO A 46 16.24 10.92 -43.02
N ARG A 47 14.95 11.03 -43.38
CA ARG A 47 13.94 11.78 -42.59
C ARG A 47 13.38 10.99 -41.42
N THR A 48 13.91 9.81 -41.12
CA THR A 48 13.43 8.99 -40.03
C THR A 48 13.57 9.77 -38.69
N THR A 49 12.44 9.89 -38.00
CA THR A 49 12.35 10.50 -36.66
C THR A 49 12.20 9.46 -35.56
N VAL A 50 11.65 8.29 -35.88
CA VAL A 50 11.48 7.16 -34.95
C VAL A 50 12.14 5.92 -35.51
N LEU A 51 13.12 5.38 -34.77
CA LEU A 51 13.85 4.16 -35.14
C LEU A 51 13.77 3.14 -33.99
N ASP A 52 12.99 2.07 -34.19
CA ASP A 52 12.92 0.95 -33.25
C ASP A 52 13.79 -0.22 -33.75
N LEU A 53 14.89 -0.43 -33.06
CA LEU A 53 15.84 -1.52 -33.26
C LEU A 53 15.80 -2.55 -32.13
N SER A 54 14.73 -2.60 -31.37
CA SER A 54 14.61 -3.51 -30.23
C SER A 54 14.69 -4.98 -30.62
N ASN A 55 15.15 -5.82 -29.69
CA ASN A 55 15.25 -7.28 -29.86
C ASN A 55 16.10 -7.70 -31.06
N ASN A 56 17.29 -7.11 -31.21
CA ASN A 56 18.26 -7.47 -32.24
C ASN A 56 19.57 -8.00 -31.62
N ARG A 57 20.65 -8.03 -32.40
CA ARG A 57 21.99 -8.51 -31.99
C ARG A 57 23.04 -7.42 -32.17
N ILE A 58 22.65 -6.16 -32.02
CA ILE A 58 23.57 -5.03 -32.17
C ILE A 58 24.50 -5.02 -31.00
N SER A 59 25.81 -5.11 -31.25
CA SER A 59 26.85 -5.15 -30.21
C SER A 59 27.66 -3.86 -30.13
N ARG A 60 27.64 -3.04 -31.16
CA ARG A 60 28.36 -1.76 -31.25
C ARG A 60 27.48 -0.73 -31.95
N LEU A 61 27.65 0.51 -31.56
CA LEU A 61 27.04 1.67 -32.22
C LEU A 61 28.16 2.52 -32.84
N SER A 62 27.93 3.00 -34.06
CA SER A 62 28.80 3.94 -34.74
C SER A 62 28.14 5.31 -34.89
N ALA A 63 28.89 6.37 -34.61
CA ALA A 63 28.44 7.75 -34.88
C ALA A 63 28.17 7.97 -36.36
N ASP A 64 28.96 7.37 -37.26
CA ASP A 64 28.78 7.47 -38.71
C ASP A 64 27.46 6.85 -39.18
N GLU A 65 27.09 5.66 -38.63
CA GLU A 65 25.80 5.02 -38.96
C GLU A 65 24.61 5.87 -38.46
N LEU A 66 24.71 6.46 -37.27
CA LEU A 66 23.68 7.31 -36.67
C LEU A 66 23.58 8.66 -37.38
N SER A 67 24.67 9.18 -37.97
CA SER A 67 24.69 10.44 -38.71
C SER A 67 23.79 10.43 -39.96
N LEU A 68 23.43 9.24 -40.43
CA LEU A 68 22.48 9.07 -41.53
C LEU A 68 21.04 9.51 -41.18
N TYR A 69 20.74 9.63 -39.89
CA TYR A 69 19.42 9.96 -39.36
C TYR A 69 19.44 11.20 -38.45
N PRO A 70 19.82 12.38 -38.93
CA PRO A 70 20.03 13.57 -38.09
C PRO A 70 18.75 14.08 -37.43
N ASN A 71 17.56 13.70 -37.98
CA ASN A 71 16.25 14.11 -37.49
C ASN A 71 15.65 13.16 -36.43
N LEU A 72 16.43 12.17 -35.94
CA LEU A 72 15.93 11.22 -34.94
C LEU A 72 15.45 11.95 -33.68
N GLU A 73 14.20 11.67 -33.32
CA GLU A 73 13.59 12.07 -32.06
C GLU A 73 13.49 10.90 -31.08
N GLN A 74 13.36 9.67 -31.59
CA GLN A 74 13.26 8.47 -30.77
C GLN A 74 14.16 7.37 -31.31
N LEU A 75 15.06 6.86 -30.47
CA LEU A 75 15.94 5.73 -30.75
C LEU A 75 15.74 4.64 -29.71
N ILE A 76 15.25 3.49 -30.12
CA ILE A 76 14.96 2.35 -29.25
C ILE A 76 15.93 1.21 -29.59
N LEU A 77 16.84 0.94 -28.67
CA LEU A 77 17.90 -0.08 -28.77
C LEU A 77 17.73 -1.20 -27.71
N ARG A 78 16.56 -1.29 -27.11
CA ARG A 78 16.26 -2.24 -26.06
C ARG A 78 16.51 -3.70 -26.49
N ASN A 79 17.02 -4.51 -25.56
CA ASN A 79 17.29 -5.94 -25.76
C ASN A 79 18.15 -6.20 -26.99
N ASN A 80 19.37 -5.70 -26.90
CA ASN A 80 20.47 -5.94 -27.83
C ASN A 80 21.70 -6.49 -27.06
N SER A 81 22.88 -6.42 -27.64
CA SER A 81 24.13 -6.92 -27.03
C SER A 81 25.18 -5.82 -26.92
N ILE A 82 24.74 -4.56 -26.71
CA ILE A 82 25.65 -3.40 -26.66
C ILE A 82 26.43 -3.46 -25.36
N THR A 83 27.78 -3.46 -25.46
CA THR A 83 28.69 -3.54 -24.30
C THR A 83 29.38 -2.22 -23.99
N HIS A 84 29.62 -1.40 -25.00
CA HIS A 84 30.34 -0.13 -24.89
C HIS A 84 29.74 0.95 -25.76
N LEU A 85 29.88 2.21 -25.32
CA LEU A 85 29.54 3.41 -26.06
C LEU A 85 30.81 4.24 -26.24
N SER A 86 31.07 4.79 -27.44
CA SER A 86 32.05 5.84 -27.60
C SER A 86 31.51 7.17 -27.11
N SER A 87 32.35 8.09 -26.62
CA SER A 87 31.93 9.38 -26.05
C SER A 87 31.17 10.27 -27.04
N ASP A 88 31.38 10.07 -28.34
CA ASP A 88 30.81 10.86 -29.44
C ASP A 88 29.64 10.17 -30.16
N VAL A 89 29.26 8.96 -29.75
CA VAL A 89 28.29 8.09 -30.46
C VAL A 89 26.96 8.76 -30.78
N PHE A 90 26.46 9.63 -29.91
CA PHE A 90 25.20 10.37 -30.09
C PHE A 90 25.41 11.83 -30.51
N SER A 91 26.62 12.23 -30.91
CA SER A 91 26.95 13.63 -31.21
C SER A 91 26.16 14.23 -32.39
N THR A 92 25.70 13.37 -33.29
CA THR A 92 24.97 13.72 -34.51
C THR A 92 23.44 13.77 -34.36
N LEU A 93 22.90 13.56 -33.13
CA LEU A 93 21.47 13.44 -32.85
C LEU A 93 20.92 14.59 -31.99
N PRO A 94 20.99 15.85 -32.43
CA PRO A 94 20.59 17.00 -31.59
C PRO A 94 19.09 17.05 -31.28
N HIS A 95 18.25 16.37 -32.07
CA HIS A 95 16.79 16.37 -31.91
C HIS A 95 16.25 15.23 -31.06
N LEU A 96 17.16 14.35 -30.56
CA LEU A 96 16.73 13.15 -29.82
C LEU A 96 16.04 13.52 -28.50
N ARG A 97 14.84 12.97 -28.31
CA ARG A 97 13.96 13.16 -27.14
C ARG A 97 13.84 11.91 -26.29
N LEU A 98 13.92 10.73 -26.91
CA LEU A 98 13.85 9.43 -26.23
C LEU A 98 15.01 8.55 -26.68
N LEU A 99 15.76 8.03 -25.70
CA LEU A 99 16.79 7.03 -25.91
C LEU A 99 16.54 5.85 -24.95
N ASP A 100 16.30 4.66 -25.53
CA ASP A 100 16.14 3.43 -24.76
C ASP A 100 17.29 2.47 -25.05
N LEU A 101 18.18 2.31 -24.07
CA LEU A 101 19.32 1.40 -24.05
C LEU A 101 19.10 0.21 -23.11
N SER A 102 17.86 -0.02 -22.66
CA SER A 102 17.56 -1.05 -21.66
C SER A 102 17.84 -2.46 -22.16
N SER A 103 18.09 -3.37 -21.22
CA SER A 103 18.36 -4.78 -21.49
C SER A 103 19.50 -4.97 -22.51
N ASN A 104 20.63 -4.35 -22.22
CA ASN A 104 21.89 -4.53 -22.93
C ASN A 104 22.96 -5.09 -21.98
N SER A 105 24.22 -4.98 -22.32
CA SER A 105 25.36 -5.44 -21.51
C SER A 105 26.35 -4.30 -21.25
N LEU A 106 25.82 -3.08 -21.06
CA LEU A 106 26.65 -1.90 -20.79
C LEU A 106 27.31 -2.01 -19.42
N LEU A 107 28.63 -1.82 -19.35
CA LEU A 107 29.43 -1.88 -18.12
C LEU A 107 29.74 -0.48 -17.56
N SER A 108 29.80 0.53 -18.41
CA SER A 108 30.07 1.90 -18.02
C SER A 108 29.47 2.89 -19.00
N LEU A 109 29.28 4.12 -18.54
CA LEU A 109 28.92 5.26 -19.37
C LEU A 109 30.11 6.20 -19.45
N PRO A 110 30.65 6.49 -20.64
CA PRO A 110 31.70 7.48 -20.79
C PRO A 110 31.26 8.85 -20.29
N ASN A 111 32.19 9.63 -19.76
CA ASN A 111 31.91 11.03 -19.43
C ASN A 111 31.40 11.77 -20.67
N GLU A 112 30.44 12.65 -20.47
CA GLU A 112 29.85 13.50 -21.51
C GLU A 112 29.21 12.77 -22.71
N VAL A 113 29.03 11.44 -22.67
CA VAL A 113 28.46 10.66 -23.79
C VAL A 113 27.10 11.19 -24.28
N PHE A 114 26.31 11.81 -23.38
CA PHE A 114 25.01 12.42 -23.71
C PHE A 114 25.08 13.95 -23.84
N SER A 115 26.26 14.57 -23.78
CA SER A 115 26.43 16.03 -23.66
C SER A 115 25.84 16.82 -24.84
N LYS A 116 25.68 16.22 -26.01
CA LYS A 116 25.08 16.83 -27.20
C LYS A 116 23.57 16.65 -27.28
N LEU A 117 22.97 15.79 -26.47
CA LEU A 117 21.53 15.47 -26.45
C LEU A 117 20.72 16.50 -25.66
N LYS A 118 20.81 17.77 -26.00
CA LYS A 118 20.21 18.88 -25.25
C LYS A 118 18.67 18.82 -25.16
N ASN A 119 18.02 18.12 -26.09
CA ASN A 119 16.55 17.97 -26.15
C ASN A 119 16.05 16.64 -25.54
N LEU A 120 16.94 15.81 -24.98
CA LEU A 120 16.57 14.52 -24.44
C LEU A 120 15.63 14.70 -23.23
N LYS A 121 14.47 14.04 -23.30
CA LYS A 121 13.44 14.04 -22.26
C LYS A 121 13.38 12.73 -21.48
N THR A 122 13.68 11.62 -22.16
CA THR A 122 13.58 10.28 -21.58
C THR A 122 14.83 9.48 -21.90
N LEU A 123 15.51 8.99 -20.87
CA LEU A 123 16.69 8.11 -20.96
C LEU A 123 16.41 6.85 -20.14
N ILE A 124 16.46 5.70 -20.78
CA ILE A 124 16.24 4.38 -20.15
C ILE A 124 17.48 3.54 -20.34
N ILE A 125 18.13 3.18 -19.21
CA ILE A 125 19.36 2.35 -19.18
C ILE A 125 19.15 1.13 -18.26
N SER A 126 17.90 0.80 -17.96
CA SER A 126 17.55 -0.31 -17.08
C SER A 126 18.02 -1.66 -17.59
N SER A 127 18.21 -2.63 -16.69
CA SER A 127 18.68 -4.00 -17.02
C SER A 127 20.00 -4.00 -17.78
N ASN A 128 21.01 -3.40 -17.18
CA ASN A 128 22.40 -3.41 -17.62
C ASN A 128 23.32 -3.71 -16.42
N ASP A 129 24.61 -3.44 -16.52
CA ASP A 129 25.59 -3.57 -15.43
C ASP A 129 26.46 -2.30 -15.31
N VAL A 130 25.81 -1.13 -15.44
CA VAL A 130 26.53 0.14 -15.58
C VAL A 130 27.15 0.60 -14.27
N GLN A 131 28.38 1.10 -14.38
CA GLN A 131 29.02 1.96 -13.38
C GLN A 131 28.91 3.41 -13.84
N LEU A 132 28.54 4.30 -12.91
CA LEU A 132 28.32 5.71 -13.20
C LEU A 132 29.58 6.53 -12.88
N GLY A 133 30.12 7.22 -13.88
CA GLY A 133 31.10 8.27 -13.68
C GLY A 133 30.42 9.57 -13.21
N PRO A 134 31.17 10.50 -12.60
CA PRO A 134 30.61 11.74 -12.04
C PRO A 134 29.97 12.67 -13.09
N GLU A 135 30.38 12.59 -14.36
CA GLU A 135 29.97 13.47 -15.45
C GLU A 135 29.19 12.77 -16.57
N CYS A 136 28.78 11.50 -16.36
CA CYS A 136 28.11 10.71 -17.40
C CYS A 136 26.77 11.32 -17.87
N PHE A 137 26.09 12.14 -17.06
CA PHE A 137 24.84 12.82 -17.44
C PHE A 137 25.01 14.31 -17.76
N SER A 138 26.23 14.79 -17.97
CA SER A 138 26.50 16.17 -18.34
C SER A 138 25.68 16.60 -19.56
N GLY A 139 25.09 17.80 -19.48
CA GLY A 139 24.31 18.39 -20.58
C GLY A 139 22.83 18.01 -20.63
N LEU A 140 22.33 17.11 -19.78
CA LEU A 140 20.94 16.63 -19.78
C LEU A 140 19.99 17.46 -18.89
N SER A 141 20.10 18.79 -18.91
CA SER A 141 19.28 19.68 -18.07
C SER A 141 17.77 19.61 -18.38
N GLN A 142 17.41 19.15 -19.58
CA GLN A 142 16.03 18.99 -20.02
C GLN A 142 15.46 17.58 -19.82
N LEU A 143 16.22 16.69 -19.17
CA LEU A 143 15.75 15.31 -18.92
C LEU A 143 14.62 15.32 -17.89
N HIS A 144 13.50 14.68 -18.22
CA HIS A 144 12.35 14.53 -17.32
C HIS A 144 12.27 13.14 -16.70
N THR A 145 12.75 12.12 -17.40
CA THR A 145 12.67 10.74 -16.96
C THR A 145 13.99 10.04 -17.13
N LEU A 146 14.52 9.49 -16.03
CA LEU A 146 15.71 8.63 -16.00
C LEU A 146 15.37 7.29 -15.34
N SER A 147 15.62 6.19 -16.05
CA SER A 147 15.58 4.86 -15.47
C SER A 147 16.95 4.19 -15.50
N LEU A 148 17.43 3.85 -14.31
CA LEU A 148 18.63 3.08 -14.02
C LEU A 148 18.26 1.78 -13.28
N ALA A 149 17.00 1.35 -13.37
CA ALA A 149 16.52 0.16 -12.67
C ALA A 149 17.22 -1.11 -13.15
N ASP A 150 17.29 -2.11 -12.26
CA ASP A 150 17.89 -3.42 -12.58
C ASP A 150 19.31 -3.27 -13.13
N ASN A 151 20.15 -2.60 -12.34
CA ASN A 151 21.60 -2.51 -12.51
C ASN A 151 22.27 -3.09 -11.24
N ARG A 152 23.53 -2.84 -11.03
CA ARG A 152 24.24 -3.29 -9.82
C ARG A 152 24.83 -2.13 -9.04
N LEU A 153 24.18 -0.97 -9.09
CA LEU A 153 24.65 0.24 -8.42
C LEU A 153 24.63 0.04 -6.90
N SER A 154 25.79 0.14 -6.26
CA SER A 154 25.90 0.09 -4.79
C SER A 154 25.96 1.46 -4.15
N PHE A 155 26.31 2.49 -4.91
CA PHE A 155 26.30 3.89 -4.53
C PHE A 155 26.11 4.79 -5.75
N LEU A 156 25.76 6.04 -5.53
CA LEU A 156 25.73 7.08 -6.55
C LEU A 156 26.80 8.15 -6.22
N PRO A 157 27.67 8.52 -7.17
CA PRO A 157 28.58 9.64 -6.96
C PRO A 157 27.79 10.91 -6.60
N PRO A 158 28.19 11.71 -5.59
CA PRO A 158 27.39 12.83 -5.08
C PRO A 158 27.00 13.88 -6.13
N SER A 159 27.78 14.03 -7.19
CA SER A 159 27.54 15.01 -8.27
C SER A 159 26.84 14.44 -9.50
N VAL A 160 26.64 13.13 -9.59
CA VAL A 160 26.19 12.45 -10.81
C VAL A 160 24.83 12.93 -11.32
N LEU A 161 23.89 13.22 -10.43
CA LEU A 161 22.54 13.70 -10.77
C LEU A 161 22.45 15.24 -10.83
N LYS A 162 23.52 15.97 -10.48
CA LYS A 162 23.54 17.44 -10.45
C LYS A 162 23.10 18.11 -11.77
N PRO A 163 23.48 17.58 -12.97
CA PRO A 163 23.06 18.20 -14.25
C PRO A 163 21.56 18.07 -14.55
N LEU A 164 20.82 17.19 -13.84
CA LEU A 164 19.46 16.77 -14.16
C LEU A 164 18.39 17.65 -13.49
N SER A 165 18.54 18.96 -13.53
CA SER A 165 17.65 19.90 -12.82
C SER A 165 16.19 19.87 -13.29
N GLY A 166 15.92 19.36 -14.51
CA GLY A 166 14.57 19.19 -15.05
C GLY A 166 13.93 17.83 -14.71
N LEU A 167 14.59 16.98 -13.91
CA LEU A 167 14.15 15.60 -13.67
C LEU A 167 12.87 15.57 -12.82
N ARG A 168 11.88 14.81 -13.32
CA ARG A 168 10.60 14.57 -12.64
C ARG A 168 10.42 13.12 -12.18
N ASN A 169 10.98 12.18 -12.93
CA ASN A 169 10.85 10.76 -12.63
C ASN A 169 12.23 10.13 -12.59
N LEU A 170 12.59 9.55 -11.45
CA LEU A 170 13.82 8.80 -11.24
C LEU A 170 13.49 7.38 -10.79
N ASP A 171 13.99 6.39 -11.54
CA ASP A 171 13.85 4.98 -11.20
C ASP A 171 15.23 4.36 -10.98
N LEU A 172 15.50 3.99 -9.73
CA LEU A 172 16.69 3.31 -9.25
C LEU A 172 16.36 1.93 -8.67
N SER A 173 15.19 1.39 -8.98
CA SER A 173 14.72 0.10 -8.44
C SER A 173 15.65 -1.05 -8.82
N ALA A 174 15.64 -2.12 -8.04
CA ALA A 174 16.41 -3.34 -8.30
C ALA A 174 17.92 -3.08 -8.48
N ASN A 175 18.48 -2.32 -7.54
CA ASN A 175 19.92 -2.06 -7.45
C ASN A 175 20.48 -2.62 -6.12
N LYS A 176 21.67 -2.18 -5.72
CA LYS A 176 22.33 -2.59 -4.45
C LYS A 176 22.67 -1.37 -3.58
N LEU A 177 21.86 -0.31 -3.66
CA LEU A 177 22.11 0.93 -2.93
C LEU A 177 21.97 0.69 -1.42
N LEU A 178 23.03 1.00 -0.67
CA LEU A 178 23.07 0.88 0.79
C LEU A 178 22.52 2.12 1.49
N SER A 179 22.68 3.29 0.86
CA SER A 179 22.16 4.58 1.35
C SER A 179 21.85 5.51 0.18
N MET A 180 21.07 6.55 0.46
CA MET A 180 20.76 7.63 -0.47
C MET A 180 20.94 8.97 0.24
N PRO A 181 22.15 9.50 0.33
CA PRO A 181 22.40 10.75 1.06
C PRO A 181 21.72 11.94 0.36
N ALA A 182 21.24 12.91 1.14
CA ALA A 182 20.57 14.11 0.65
C ALA A 182 21.35 14.85 -0.44
N SER A 183 22.69 14.83 -0.36
CA SER A 183 23.59 15.49 -1.35
C SER A 183 23.38 15.01 -2.78
N VAL A 184 22.94 13.75 -2.98
CA VAL A 184 22.63 13.18 -4.31
C VAL A 184 21.35 13.77 -4.88
N LEU A 185 20.36 14.04 -4.02
CA LEU A 185 19.01 14.48 -4.41
C LEU A 185 18.85 16.03 -4.43
N ASN A 186 19.74 16.79 -3.78
CA ASN A 186 19.57 18.22 -3.53
C ASN A 186 19.23 19.07 -4.76
N ASN A 187 19.70 18.69 -5.95
CA ASN A 187 19.44 19.46 -7.18
C ASN A 187 18.16 19.02 -7.92
N LEU A 188 17.44 18.04 -7.39
CA LEU A 188 16.24 17.46 -8.01
C LEU A 188 14.95 17.99 -7.37
N GLY A 189 14.85 19.31 -7.16
CA GLY A 189 13.68 19.92 -6.50
C GLY A 189 12.36 19.76 -7.26
N GLY A 190 12.41 19.50 -8.58
CA GLY A 190 11.23 19.22 -9.40
C GLY A 190 10.84 17.74 -9.47
N LEU A 191 11.46 16.86 -8.67
CA LEU A 191 11.20 15.43 -8.70
C LEU A 191 9.78 15.13 -8.19
N GLU A 192 8.98 14.44 -9.01
CA GLU A 192 7.61 14.04 -8.70
C GLU A 192 7.49 12.57 -8.32
N THR A 193 8.35 11.73 -8.90
CA THR A 193 8.35 10.28 -8.64
C THR A 193 9.76 9.77 -8.39
N LEU A 194 9.98 9.09 -7.27
CA LEU A 194 11.23 8.41 -6.92
C LEU A 194 10.94 6.94 -6.61
N ARG A 195 11.62 6.03 -7.33
CA ARG A 195 11.57 4.60 -7.07
C ARG A 195 12.93 4.09 -6.64
N LEU A 196 12.94 3.51 -5.44
CA LEU A 196 14.10 2.89 -4.80
C LEU A 196 13.78 1.44 -4.38
N ARG A 197 12.69 0.88 -4.94
CA ARG A 197 12.25 -0.48 -4.63
C ARG A 197 13.37 -1.49 -4.88
N GLN A 198 13.44 -2.52 -4.03
CA GLN A 198 14.38 -3.63 -4.18
C GLN A 198 15.84 -3.15 -4.22
N ASN A 199 16.24 -2.50 -3.12
CA ASN A 199 17.60 -2.07 -2.83
C ASN A 199 18.03 -2.60 -1.45
N LEU A 200 19.09 -2.07 -0.87
CA LEU A 200 19.65 -2.49 0.42
C LEU A 200 19.63 -1.34 1.44
N LEU A 201 18.70 -0.39 1.31
CA LEU A 201 18.58 0.74 2.24
C LEU A 201 18.20 0.23 3.62
N SER A 202 18.94 0.63 4.67
CA SER A 202 18.71 0.21 6.06
C SER A 202 17.91 1.21 6.88
N SER A 203 17.90 2.48 6.48
CA SER A 203 17.14 3.56 7.13
C SER A 203 16.75 4.64 6.13
N LEU A 204 15.76 5.47 6.51
CA LEU A 204 15.53 6.78 5.91
C LEU A 204 16.14 7.82 6.86
N GLU A 205 17.17 8.52 6.39
CA GLU A 205 17.98 9.43 7.21
C GLU A 205 17.33 10.82 7.33
N THR A 206 17.61 11.52 8.43
CA THR A 206 17.16 12.89 8.69
C THR A 206 17.50 13.82 7.52
N GLY A 207 16.50 14.57 7.03
CA GLY A 207 16.65 15.54 5.93
C GLY A 207 16.91 14.94 4.55
N MET A 208 16.81 13.63 4.38
CA MET A 208 17.04 12.93 3.11
C MET A 208 16.27 13.54 1.95
N PHE A 209 15.05 14.01 2.18
CA PHE A 209 14.14 14.53 1.15
C PHE A 209 13.84 16.02 1.28
N ILE A 210 14.62 16.78 2.03
CA ILE A 210 14.32 18.19 2.34
C ILE A 210 14.18 19.10 1.10
N ALA A 211 14.83 18.72 -0.01
CA ALA A 211 14.78 19.46 -1.27
C ALA A 211 13.64 19.01 -2.22
N GLN A 212 12.97 17.88 -1.95
CA GLN A 212 12.02 17.23 -2.86
C GLN A 212 10.58 17.70 -2.63
N LYS A 213 10.35 19.01 -2.65
CA LYS A 213 9.04 19.63 -2.35
C LYS A 213 7.93 19.28 -3.33
N GLU A 214 8.26 18.80 -4.53
CA GLU A 214 7.29 18.38 -5.54
C GLU A 214 7.05 16.87 -5.57
N LEU A 215 7.70 16.10 -4.66
CA LEU A 215 7.59 14.64 -4.65
C LEU A 215 6.19 14.20 -4.24
N LYS A 216 5.55 13.43 -5.14
CA LYS A 216 4.20 12.87 -4.97
C LYS A 216 4.21 11.37 -4.71
N HIS A 217 5.17 10.67 -5.30
CA HIS A 217 5.22 9.22 -5.26
C HIS A 217 6.60 8.74 -4.84
N LEU A 218 6.68 8.08 -3.69
CA LEU A 218 7.89 7.45 -3.18
C LEU A 218 7.66 5.95 -2.99
N ASP A 219 8.47 5.14 -3.68
CA ASP A 219 8.48 3.70 -3.51
C ASP A 219 9.85 3.24 -3.00
N VAL A 220 9.90 2.85 -1.73
CA VAL A 220 11.07 2.28 -1.04
C VAL A 220 10.79 0.84 -0.58
N SER A 221 9.83 0.17 -1.20
CA SER A 221 9.47 -1.21 -0.89
C SER A 221 10.62 -2.20 -1.17
N GLU A 222 10.55 -3.36 -0.54
CA GLU A 222 11.56 -4.43 -0.71
C GLU A 222 13.00 -3.93 -0.44
N ASN A 223 13.17 -3.28 0.72
CA ASN A 223 14.46 -2.85 1.25
C ASN A 223 14.71 -3.48 2.63
N LEU A 224 15.72 -3.01 3.36
CA LEU A 224 16.08 -3.46 4.71
C LEU A 224 15.78 -2.38 5.75
N ILE A 225 14.84 -1.45 5.47
CA ILE A 225 14.57 -0.28 6.31
C ILE A 225 14.01 -0.74 7.65
N GLY A 226 14.81 -0.58 8.70
CA GLY A 226 14.44 -0.87 10.08
C GLY A 226 13.98 0.36 10.86
N ASP A 227 14.38 1.54 10.42
CA ASP A 227 14.04 2.80 11.08
C ASP A 227 13.80 3.94 10.08
N ILE A 228 12.91 4.85 10.45
CA ILE A 228 12.66 6.13 9.78
C ILE A 228 13.05 7.20 10.79
N GLU A 229 14.18 7.85 10.57
CA GLU A 229 14.70 8.85 11.50
C GLU A 229 13.78 10.07 11.59
N GLU A 230 13.82 10.75 12.71
CA GLU A 230 13.09 12.00 12.91
C GLU A 230 13.49 13.02 11.83
N GLY A 231 12.49 13.62 11.15
CA GLY A 231 12.74 14.56 10.07
C GLY A 231 13.17 13.94 8.74
N ALA A 232 13.22 12.62 8.61
CA ALA A 232 13.52 11.94 7.34
C ALA A 232 12.54 12.32 6.22
N LEU A 233 11.27 12.55 6.59
CA LEU A 233 10.18 12.86 5.65
C LEU A 233 9.89 14.36 5.53
N TYR A 234 10.70 15.24 6.13
CA TYR A 234 10.53 16.68 6.00
C TYR A 234 10.74 17.13 4.56
N GLY A 235 9.90 18.05 4.07
CA GLY A 235 9.91 18.55 2.70
C GLY A 235 8.95 17.83 1.76
N LEU A 236 8.23 16.78 2.24
CA LEU A 236 7.35 15.95 1.43
C LEU A 236 5.86 16.34 1.56
N GLU A 237 5.56 17.65 1.67
CA GLU A 237 4.18 18.12 1.91
C GLU A 237 3.20 17.77 0.78
N LYS A 238 3.71 17.51 -0.46
CA LYS A 238 2.89 17.09 -1.62
C LYS A 238 2.83 15.58 -1.83
N MET A 239 3.40 14.78 -0.93
CA MET A 239 3.39 13.33 -1.03
C MET A 239 1.96 12.79 -1.06
N GLU A 240 1.64 12.02 -2.11
CA GLU A 240 0.35 11.37 -2.28
C GLU A 240 0.40 9.86 -2.00
N THR A 241 1.49 9.21 -2.37
CA THR A 241 1.66 7.76 -2.16
C THR A 241 3.04 7.43 -1.60
N LEU A 242 3.06 6.66 -0.52
CA LEU A 242 4.27 6.13 0.11
C LEU A 242 4.16 4.62 0.22
N ASN A 243 5.10 3.92 -0.40
CA ASN A 243 5.19 2.46 -0.35
C ASN A 243 6.42 2.02 0.46
N LEU A 244 6.20 1.41 1.60
CA LEU A 244 7.19 0.85 2.53
C LEU A 244 7.03 -0.68 2.68
N THR A 245 6.31 -1.33 1.76
CA THR A 245 6.06 -2.77 1.79
C THR A 245 7.35 -3.58 1.85
N ASN A 246 7.32 -4.68 2.60
CA ASN A 246 8.42 -5.62 2.69
C ASN A 246 9.74 -4.96 3.11
N ASN A 247 9.72 -4.38 4.32
CA ASN A 247 10.85 -3.79 5.01
C ASN A 247 11.01 -4.42 6.40
N GLN A 248 11.85 -3.85 7.27
CA GLN A 248 12.14 -4.35 8.61
C GLN A 248 11.66 -3.40 9.72
N LEU A 249 10.66 -2.56 9.45
CA LEU A 249 10.14 -1.61 10.42
C LEU A 249 9.53 -2.34 11.62
N VAL A 250 10.05 -2.07 12.81
CA VAL A 250 9.55 -2.62 14.08
C VAL A 250 8.57 -1.67 14.75
N ARG A 251 8.73 -0.37 14.50
CA ARG A 251 7.90 0.74 15.01
C ARG A 251 7.66 1.78 13.93
N LEU A 252 6.63 2.57 14.11
CA LEU A 252 6.34 3.72 13.26
C LEU A 252 7.01 4.99 13.81
N PRO A 253 7.26 6.01 13.00
CA PRO A 253 7.99 7.22 13.41
C PRO A 253 7.22 8.11 14.40
N GLY A 254 6.10 7.68 14.98
CA GLY A 254 5.30 8.48 15.89
C GLY A 254 4.82 9.80 15.27
N ASN A 255 4.87 10.90 16.02
CA ASN A 255 4.38 12.23 15.61
C ASN A 255 5.14 12.90 14.45
N THR A 256 5.94 12.16 13.70
CA THR A 256 6.89 12.69 12.71
C THR A 256 6.49 12.50 11.26
N TRP A 257 5.30 11.97 10.97
CA TRP A 257 4.89 11.77 9.57
C TRP A 257 4.87 13.06 8.77
N SER A 258 4.23 14.13 9.26
CA SER A 258 4.14 15.46 8.60
C SER A 258 3.85 15.40 7.09
N LEU A 259 2.95 14.48 6.68
CA LEU A 259 2.58 14.24 5.28
C LEU A 259 1.09 14.59 5.05
N PRO A 260 0.72 15.89 5.05
CA PRO A 260 -0.67 16.31 5.05
C PRO A 260 -1.45 15.92 3.78
N SER A 261 -0.75 15.69 2.67
CA SER A 261 -1.37 15.32 1.38
C SER A 261 -1.39 13.81 1.11
N LEU A 262 -0.86 12.98 2.03
CA LEU A 262 -0.72 11.55 1.82
C LEU A 262 -2.10 10.89 1.76
N LYS A 263 -2.38 10.22 0.64
CA LYS A 263 -3.64 9.50 0.39
C LYS A 263 -3.50 8.00 0.55
N CYS A 264 -2.32 7.47 0.25
CA CYS A 264 -2.07 6.04 0.19
C CYS A 264 -0.77 5.69 0.91
N LEU A 265 -0.86 4.83 1.94
CA LEU A 265 0.28 4.31 2.70
C LEU A 265 0.22 2.79 2.71
N ASP A 266 1.28 2.15 2.20
CA ASP A 266 1.44 0.71 2.28
C ASP A 266 2.64 0.36 3.18
N LEU A 267 2.33 -0.27 4.30
CA LEU A 267 3.26 -0.74 5.34
C LEU A 267 3.28 -2.26 5.45
N SER A 268 2.65 -2.97 4.50
CA SER A 268 2.51 -4.42 4.56
C SER A 268 3.85 -5.15 4.60
N SER A 269 3.86 -6.35 5.17
CA SER A 269 5.06 -7.19 5.28
C SER A 269 6.22 -6.50 6.02
N ASN A 270 5.93 -5.87 7.16
CA ASN A 270 6.90 -5.31 8.09
C ASN A 270 6.95 -6.10 9.41
N LEU A 271 7.77 -5.69 10.36
CA LEU A 271 8.05 -6.42 11.60
C LEU A 271 7.40 -5.78 12.83
N PHE A 272 6.34 -4.99 12.66
CA PHE A 272 5.62 -4.37 13.78
C PHE A 272 5.20 -5.40 14.83
N VAL A 273 5.36 -5.07 16.11
CA VAL A 273 4.89 -5.89 17.23
C VAL A 273 3.56 -5.34 17.76
N SER A 274 3.45 -4.03 17.81
CA SER A 274 2.24 -3.29 18.21
C SER A 274 2.10 -2.02 17.39
N LEU A 275 0.87 -1.51 17.28
CA LEU A 275 0.59 -0.15 16.83
C LEU A 275 0.20 0.68 18.06
N GLU A 276 0.98 1.70 18.34
CA GLU A 276 0.84 2.52 19.52
C GLU A 276 -0.20 3.64 19.32
N THR A 277 -0.53 4.32 20.42
CA THR A 277 -1.37 5.54 20.37
C THR A 277 -0.76 6.55 19.42
N ALA A 278 -1.61 7.18 18.60
CA ALA A 278 -1.22 8.21 17.64
C ALA A 278 -0.15 7.78 16.61
N SER A 279 -0.04 6.48 16.32
CA SER A 279 0.93 5.94 15.34
C SER A 279 0.83 6.56 13.94
N PHE A 280 -0.29 7.16 13.60
CA PHE A 280 -0.56 7.75 12.27
C PHE A 280 -0.85 9.26 12.35
N ASP A 281 -0.39 9.93 13.39
CA ASP A 281 -0.54 11.38 13.52
C ASP A 281 0.20 12.12 12.38
N GLY A 282 -0.42 13.20 11.86
CA GLY A 282 0.13 13.95 10.74
C GLY A 282 -0.29 13.43 9.35
N LEU A 283 -1.28 12.51 9.27
CA LEU A 283 -1.80 11.93 8.02
C LEU A 283 -3.31 12.22 7.79
N PRO A 284 -3.79 13.46 7.84
CA PRO A 284 -5.23 13.75 7.82
C PRO A 284 -5.92 13.38 6.50
N SER A 285 -5.18 13.35 5.39
CA SER A 285 -5.72 13.04 4.05
C SER A 285 -5.65 11.55 3.69
N LEU A 286 -5.17 10.69 4.63
CA LEU A 286 -4.97 9.28 4.34
C LEU A 286 -6.30 8.58 4.09
N GLN A 287 -6.43 7.95 2.92
CA GLN A 287 -7.62 7.26 2.44
C GLN A 287 -7.46 5.74 2.46
N TYR A 288 -6.25 5.29 2.19
CA TYR A 288 -5.90 3.88 2.06
C TYR A 288 -4.72 3.57 2.98
N LEU A 289 -4.89 2.58 3.86
CA LEU A 289 -3.85 2.10 4.77
C LEU A 289 -3.77 0.57 4.73
N ASN A 290 -2.62 0.05 4.33
CA ASN A 290 -2.34 -1.38 4.32
C ASN A 290 -1.22 -1.72 5.32
N ILE A 291 -1.51 -2.62 6.28
CA ILE A 291 -0.55 -3.10 7.31
C ILE A 291 -0.53 -4.64 7.30
N SER A 292 -1.11 -5.26 6.28
CA SER A 292 -1.24 -6.71 6.18
C SER A 292 0.12 -7.43 6.14
N HIS A 293 0.10 -8.74 6.41
CA HIS A 293 1.30 -9.59 6.44
C HIS A 293 2.36 -9.19 7.47
N SER A 294 1.98 -8.45 8.52
CA SER A 294 2.85 -8.08 9.64
C SER A 294 2.83 -9.20 10.70
N ARG A 295 3.61 -10.25 10.47
CA ARG A 295 3.54 -11.52 11.23
C ARG A 295 3.84 -11.43 12.73
N ASN A 296 4.41 -10.31 13.18
CA ASN A 296 4.71 -10.06 14.59
C ASN A 296 3.67 -9.15 15.26
N LEU A 297 2.73 -8.56 14.49
CA LEU A 297 1.76 -7.60 15.00
C LEU A 297 0.70 -8.30 15.83
N LYS A 298 0.73 -8.09 17.14
CA LYS A 298 -0.19 -8.72 18.10
C LYS A 298 -1.27 -7.80 18.62
N THR A 299 -0.97 -6.51 18.76
CA THR A 299 -1.87 -5.58 19.44
C THR A 299 -1.99 -4.25 18.74
N ILE A 300 -3.19 -3.68 18.78
CA ILE A 300 -3.50 -2.31 18.37
C ILE A 300 -3.98 -1.57 19.61
N GLN A 301 -3.29 -0.48 19.97
CA GLN A 301 -3.53 0.29 21.17
C GLN A 301 -4.72 1.27 21.01
N MET A 302 -5.08 1.92 22.12
CA MET A 302 -6.11 2.95 22.11
C MET A 302 -5.72 4.12 21.19
N ALA A 303 -6.72 4.73 20.53
CA ALA A 303 -6.54 5.93 19.68
C ALA A 303 -5.45 5.80 18.59
N THR A 304 -5.13 4.60 18.15
CA THR A 304 -4.11 4.35 17.11
C THR A 304 -4.43 5.09 15.80
N PHE A 305 -5.71 5.13 15.42
CA PHE A 305 -6.15 5.71 14.13
C PHE A 305 -6.85 7.07 14.27
N VAL A 306 -6.76 7.73 15.41
CA VAL A 306 -7.61 8.86 15.80
C VAL A 306 -7.60 10.04 14.82
N GLN A 307 -6.49 10.35 14.16
CA GLN A 307 -6.40 11.51 13.27
C GLN A 307 -6.66 11.20 11.79
N LEU A 308 -7.00 9.97 11.45
CA LEU A 308 -7.23 9.54 10.08
C LEU A 308 -8.62 9.93 9.57
N SER A 309 -8.87 11.24 9.47
CA SER A 309 -10.19 11.82 9.15
C SER A 309 -10.70 11.51 7.73
N SER A 310 -9.86 10.98 6.86
CA SER A 310 -10.22 10.62 5.47
C SER A 310 -10.15 9.11 5.19
N LEU A 311 -9.84 8.28 6.21
CA LEU A 311 -9.63 6.86 6.03
C LEU A 311 -10.94 6.14 5.67
N HIS A 312 -10.93 5.38 4.58
CA HIS A 312 -12.07 4.57 4.19
C HIS A 312 -11.70 3.14 3.77
N TRP A 313 -10.42 2.83 3.61
CA TRP A 313 -9.90 1.50 3.30
C TRP A 313 -8.79 1.13 4.27
N LEU A 314 -8.95 0.00 4.98
CA LEU A 314 -7.98 -0.52 5.95
C LEU A 314 -7.84 -2.02 5.79
N SER A 315 -6.59 -2.51 5.68
CA SER A 315 -6.27 -3.94 5.75
C SER A 315 -5.19 -4.20 6.80
N ILE A 316 -5.47 -5.17 7.68
CA ILE A 316 -4.55 -5.71 8.68
C ILE A 316 -4.59 -7.25 8.59
N ALA A 317 -4.81 -7.76 7.40
CA ALA A 317 -4.95 -9.18 7.16
C ALA A 317 -3.62 -9.95 7.29
N SER A 318 -3.71 -11.24 7.52
CA SER A 318 -2.54 -12.16 7.51
C SER A 318 -1.41 -11.70 8.45
N SER A 319 -1.79 -11.22 9.62
CA SER A 319 -0.88 -10.82 10.70
C SER A 319 -1.01 -11.80 11.88
N ALA A 320 -0.47 -11.51 13.04
CA ALA A 320 -0.67 -12.31 14.25
C ALA A 320 -1.53 -11.56 15.29
N LEU A 321 -2.50 -10.78 14.80
CA LEU A 321 -3.28 -9.86 15.62
C LEU A 321 -4.22 -10.64 16.54
N THR A 322 -4.04 -10.44 17.85
CA THR A 322 -4.84 -11.08 18.90
C THR A 322 -5.79 -10.10 19.59
N TYR A 323 -5.40 -8.82 19.66
CA TYR A 323 -6.14 -7.82 20.40
C TYR A 323 -6.20 -6.47 19.70
N ILE A 324 -7.39 -5.88 19.67
CA ILE A 324 -7.65 -4.52 19.24
C ILE A 324 -8.32 -3.78 20.39
N HIS A 325 -7.73 -2.67 20.84
CA HIS A 325 -8.32 -1.86 21.90
C HIS A 325 -9.70 -1.31 21.45
N PRO A 326 -10.74 -1.36 22.30
CA PRO A 326 -12.09 -0.89 21.94
C PRO A 326 -12.14 0.53 21.38
N SER A 327 -11.27 1.41 21.83
CA SER A 327 -11.17 2.81 21.38
C SER A 327 -10.14 3.05 20.26
N ALA A 328 -9.60 2.01 19.64
CA ALA A 328 -8.60 2.14 18.58
C ALA A 328 -9.13 2.92 17.36
N PHE A 329 -10.40 2.76 17.05
CA PHE A 329 -11.09 3.36 15.90
C PHE A 329 -11.95 4.59 16.28
N ASN A 330 -11.77 5.16 17.45
CA ASN A 330 -12.51 6.35 17.83
C ASN A 330 -12.24 7.50 16.84
N GLN A 331 -13.30 8.20 16.44
CA GLN A 331 -13.24 9.41 15.59
C GLN A 331 -12.82 9.19 14.14
N ILE A 332 -12.64 7.95 13.67
CA ILE A 332 -12.44 7.71 12.23
C ILE A 332 -13.78 7.78 11.48
N PRO A 333 -13.78 8.18 10.19
CA PRO A 333 -14.97 8.11 9.36
C PRO A 333 -15.43 6.66 9.15
N PRO A 334 -16.68 6.45 8.72
CA PRO A 334 -17.16 5.11 8.39
C PRO A 334 -16.28 4.45 7.31
N LEU A 335 -15.65 3.34 7.64
CA LEU A 335 -14.88 2.56 6.68
C LEU A 335 -15.79 1.94 5.62
N SER A 336 -15.36 1.96 4.37
CA SER A 336 -16.02 1.23 3.27
C SER A 336 -15.45 -0.18 3.07
N TYR A 337 -14.20 -0.37 3.47
CA TYR A 337 -13.46 -1.64 3.41
C TYR A 337 -12.68 -1.86 4.70
N LEU A 338 -12.82 -3.05 5.27
CA LEU A 338 -12.01 -3.51 6.40
C LEU A 338 -11.67 -4.98 6.22
N ASP A 339 -10.39 -5.30 6.28
CA ASP A 339 -9.90 -6.68 6.22
C ASP A 339 -9.08 -6.99 7.47
N LEU A 340 -9.62 -7.88 8.30
CA LEU A 340 -9.01 -8.45 9.49
C LEU A 340 -8.84 -9.97 9.36
N SER A 341 -8.97 -10.52 8.14
CA SER A 341 -8.88 -11.96 7.91
C SER A 341 -7.48 -12.54 8.19
N ASN A 342 -7.42 -13.85 8.45
CA ASN A 342 -6.16 -14.55 8.71
C ASN A 342 -5.36 -13.95 9.88
N ASN A 343 -6.01 -13.77 11.04
CA ASN A 343 -5.41 -13.32 12.28
C ASN A 343 -5.77 -14.27 13.43
N GLU A 344 -5.44 -13.92 14.66
CA GLU A 344 -5.73 -14.69 15.88
C GLU A 344 -6.75 -13.96 16.78
N ILE A 345 -7.63 -13.15 16.19
CA ILE A 345 -8.59 -12.32 16.92
C ILE A 345 -9.70 -13.22 17.48
N ARG A 346 -9.96 -13.06 18.78
CA ARG A 346 -11.03 -13.83 19.47
C ARG A 346 -12.26 -13.01 19.72
N TYR A 347 -12.12 -11.70 19.84
CA TYR A 347 -13.16 -10.81 20.32
C TYR A 347 -13.09 -9.44 19.64
N LEU A 348 -14.25 -8.86 19.34
CA LEU A 348 -14.42 -7.48 18.91
C LEU A 348 -15.40 -6.79 19.85
N ALA A 349 -15.01 -5.65 20.42
CA ALA A 349 -15.86 -4.92 21.34
C ALA A 349 -17.13 -4.40 20.61
N PRO A 350 -18.32 -4.53 21.23
CA PRO A 350 -19.52 -3.89 20.71
C PRO A 350 -19.33 -2.39 20.56
N GLY A 351 -19.82 -1.81 19.45
CA GLY A 351 -19.73 -0.36 19.21
C GLY A 351 -18.34 0.18 18.85
N MET A 352 -17.31 -0.67 18.73
CA MET A 352 -15.96 -0.29 18.27
C MET A 352 -15.99 0.39 16.91
N LEU A 353 -16.85 -0.06 16.01
CA LEU A 353 -17.07 0.46 14.66
C LEU A 353 -18.56 0.45 14.32
N GLN A 354 -18.94 1.27 13.34
CA GLN A 354 -20.25 1.22 12.72
C GLN A 354 -20.27 0.10 11.66
N TRP A 355 -20.28 -1.16 12.10
CA TRP A 355 -20.13 -2.36 11.28
C TRP A 355 -21.08 -2.42 10.09
N GLN A 356 -22.30 -1.91 10.25
CA GLN A 356 -23.34 -1.88 9.20
C GLN A 356 -22.97 -1.00 8.01
N ASN A 357 -22.05 -0.07 8.17
CA ASN A 357 -21.60 0.85 7.13
C ASN A 357 -20.46 0.28 6.30
N ILE A 358 -19.81 -0.81 6.77
CA ILE A 358 -18.68 -1.44 6.09
C ILE A 358 -19.21 -2.34 4.98
N ARG A 359 -19.00 -1.91 3.72
CA ARG A 359 -19.51 -2.65 2.55
C ARG A 359 -18.74 -3.93 2.25
N ASN A 360 -17.46 -3.91 2.50
CA ASN A 360 -16.54 -5.02 2.27
C ASN A 360 -15.81 -5.34 3.58
N LEU A 361 -16.39 -6.24 4.35
CA LEU A 361 -15.87 -6.71 5.63
C LEU A 361 -15.34 -8.12 5.46
N HIS A 362 -14.06 -8.35 5.78
CA HIS A 362 -13.39 -9.64 5.73
C HIS A 362 -12.90 -10.03 7.13
N LEU A 363 -13.38 -11.16 7.64
CA LEU A 363 -13.15 -11.65 9.01
C LEU A 363 -12.77 -13.12 9.08
N ALA A 364 -12.66 -13.83 7.93
CA ALA A 364 -12.36 -15.26 7.89
C ALA A 364 -11.02 -15.61 8.54
N ASN A 365 -10.90 -16.87 8.95
CA ASN A 365 -9.66 -17.41 9.52
C ASN A 365 -9.15 -16.63 10.73
N ASN A 366 -10.01 -16.46 11.73
CA ASN A 366 -9.72 -15.95 13.07
C ASN A 366 -10.27 -16.90 14.12
N ASP A 367 -9.86 -16.74 15.37
CA ASP A 367 -10.28 -17.59 16.51
C ASP A 367 -11.56 -17.07 17.19
N TRP A 368 -12.60 -16.74 16.42
CA TRP A 368 -13.80 -16.07 16.94
C TRP A 368 -14.46 -16.82 18.09
N GLN A 369 -14.53 -16.19 19.25
CA GLN A 369 -15.35 -16.61 20.36
C GLN A 369 -16.72 -15.94 20.25
N CYS A 370 -17.71 -16.68 19.77
CA CYS A 370 -19.04 -16.15 19.42
C CYS A 370 -19.91 -15.96 20.67
N SER A 371 -19.52 -15.02 21.50
CA SER A 371 -20.30 -14.53 22.66
C SER A 371 -21.52 -13.70 22.21
N CYS A 372 -22.38 -13.37 23.17
CA CYS A 372 -23.53 -12.48 22.93
C CYS A 372 -23.10 -11.11 22.41
N ASP A 373 -21.96 -10.59 22.87
CA ASP A 373 -21.46 -9.26 22.45
C ASP A 373 -21.11 -9.23 20.97
N LEU A 374 -20.50 -10.29 20.44
CA LEU A 374 -20.19 -10.40 19.02
C LEU A 374 -21.48 -10.49 18.17
N ARG A 375 -22.51 -11.19 18.68
CA ARG A 375 -23.83 -11.30 18.01
C ARG A 375 -24.54 -9.95 17.94
N VAL A 376 -24.49 -9.14 18.99
CA VAL A 376 -25.09 -7.78 19.03
C VAL A 376 -24.47 -6.87 17.98
N SER A 377 -23.21 -7.09 17.60
CA SER A 377 -22.52 -6.29 16.59
C SER A 377 -23.11 -6.42 15.17
N ASN A 378 -23.98 -7.40 14.92
CA ASN A 378 -24.66 -7.64 13.64
C ASN A 378 -23.70 -7.62 12.44
N LEU A 379 -22.62 -8.37 12.55
CA LEU A 379 -21.57 -8.44 11.56
C LEU A 379 -22.05 -9.13 10.28
N LYS A 380 -21.70 -8.57 9.12
CA LYS A 380 -22.02 -9.14 7.80
C LYS A 380 -20.74 -9.28 6.97
N PRO A 381 -19.84 -10.22 7.32
CA PRO A 381 -18.62 -10.45 6.56
C PRO A 381 -18.95 -10.92 5.13
N ARG A 382 -18.06 -10.59 4.20
CA ARG A 382 -18.13 -11.02 2.79
C ARG A 382 -17.49 -12.39 2.56
N ASP A 383 -16.65 -12.79 3.48
CA ASP A 383 -15.93 -14.06 3.48
C ASP A 383 -16.61 -15.10 4.41
N ASP A 384 -16.14 -16.34 4.38
CA ASP A 384 -16.66 -17.44 5.20
C ASP A 384 -16.07 -17.38 6.62
N ALA A 385 -16.42 -16.33 7.36
CA ALA A 385 -16.01 -16.16 8.75
C ALA A 385 -16.86 -17.05 9.67
N ARG A 386 -16.21 -17.89 10.48
CA ARG A 386 -16.85 -18.89 11.35
C ARG A 386 -16.39 -18.77 12.79
N CYS A 387 -17.26 -19.21 13.71
CA CYS A 387 -16.95 -19.33 15.12
C CYS A 387 -15.94 -20.45 15.37
N SER A 388 -14.91 -20.21 16.18
CA SER A 388 -14.03 -21.24 16.74
C SER A 388 -14.55 -21.77 18.07
N GLY A 389 -15.33 -21.00 18.78
CA GLY A 389 -15.96 -21.34 20.06
C GLY A 389 -17.16 -20.47 20.40
N PRO A 390 -17.90 -20.78 21.45
CA PRO A 390 -17.84 -22.01 22.27
C PRO A 390 -18.27 -23.27 21.49
N GLU A 391 -18.07 -24.46 22.04
CA GLU A 391 -18.30 -25.74 21.37
C GLU A 391 -19.66 -25.85 20.67
N ASN A 392 -20.74 -25.35 21.29
CA ASN A 392 -22.09 -25.36 20.74
C ASN A 392 -22.29 -24.44 19.54
N LEU A 393 -21.34 -23.58 19.23
CA LEU A 393 -21.37 -22.63 18.11
C LEU A 393 -20.18 -22.83 17.15
N ALA A 394 -19.27 -23.74 17.48
CA ALA A 394 -18.09 -24.00 16.64
C ALA A 394 -18.53 -24.38 15.20
N GLY A 395 -17.91 -23.74 14.21
CA GLY A 395 -18.25 -23.89 12.79
C GLY A 395 -19.44 -23.06 12.31
N ALA A 396 -20.22 -22.43 13.20
CA ALA A 396 -21.32 -21.57 12.78
C ALA A 396 -20.83 -20.32 12.06
N PRO A 397 -21.43 -19.92 10.92
CA PRO A 397 -21.01 -18.71 10.22
C PRO A 397 -21.45 -17.44 10.99
N LEU A 398 -20.59 -16.41 11.02
CA LEU A 398 -20.84 -15.18 11.78
C LEU A 398 -22.08 -14.41 11.29
N ASN A 399 -22.40 -14.47 10.01
CA ASN A 399 -23.54 -13.79 9.41
C ASN A 399 -24.91 -14.40 9.75
N GLU A 400 -24.92 -15.65 10.27
CA GLU A 400 -26.13 -16.38 10.63
C GLU A 400 -26.37 -16.43 12.14
N LEU A 401 -25.52 -15.80 12.95
CA LEU A 401 -25.68 -15.75 14.39
C LEU A 401 -26.94 -14.95 14.73
N ASN A 402 -27.98 -15.64 15.17
CA ASN A 402 -29.21 -15.03 15.67
C ASN A 402 -28.90 -14.17 16.91
N SER A 403 -29.63 -13.06 17.05
CA SER A 403 -29.51 -12.21 18.23
C SER A 403 -29.62 -13.01 19.51
N CYS A 404 -28.73 -12.76 20.47
CA CYS A 404 -28.86 -13.34 21.82
C CYS A 404 -30.18 -12.89 22.43
N SER A 405 -31.14 -13.81 22.54
CA SER A 405 -32.27 -13.54 23.41
C SER A 405 -31.82 -13.73 24.86
N ILE A 406 -31.55 -12.65 25.54
CA ILE A 406 -31.32 -12.61 26.99
C ILE A 406 -32.52 -13.25 27.75
N LEU A 407 -33.68 -13.28 27.10
CA LEU A 407 -34.90 -13.91 27.65
C LEU A 407 -34.83 -15.45 27.74
N GLY A 408 -34.07 -16.14 26.89
CA GLY A 408 -34.06 -17.63 26.90
C GLY A 408 -33.47 -18.23 28.17
N GLY A 409 -32.45 -17.60 28.75
CA GLY A 409 -31.80 -18.06 29.98
C GLY A 409 -32.58 -17.74 31.26
N LEU A 410 -33.43 -16.69 31.23
CA LEU A 410 -34.23 -16.27 32.41
C LEU A 410 -35.66 -16.78 32.35
N LEU A 411 -36.18 -17.09 31.16
CA LEU A 411 -37.56 -17.56 30.97
C LEU A 411 -37.83 -18.91 31.65
N ILE A 412 -36.87 -19.86 31.57
CA ILE A 412 -37.03 -21.15 32.20
C ILE A 412 -37.06 -21.08 33.72
N PRO A 413 -36.08 -20.42 34.42
CA PRO A 413 -36.17 -20.28 35.87
C PRO A 413 -37.34 -19.41 36.30
N PHE A 414 -37.75 -18.39 35.54
CA PHE A 414 -38.91 -17.55 35.83
C PHE A 414 -40.20 -18.34 35.70
N LEU A 415 -40.37 -19.16 34.65
CA LEU A 415 -41.54 -20.07 34.52
C LEU A 415 -41.54 -21.14 35.60
N LEU A 416 -40.37 -21.64 36.00
CA LEU A 416 -40.23 -22.61 37.11
C LEU A 416 -40.68 -21.95 38.45
N VAL A 417 -40.30 -20.73 38.73
CA VAL A 417 -40.72 -19.99 39.91
C VAL A 417 -42.23 -19.72 39.88
N ILE A 418 -42.78 -19.33 38.74
CA ILE A 418 -44.25 -19.13 38.59
C ILE A 418 -44.96 -20.46 38.79
N PHE A 419 -44.47 -21.55 38.22
CA PHE A 419 -45.03 -22.89 38.40
C PHE A 419 -45.01 -23.33 39.86
N ILE A 420 -43.92 -23.12 40.58
CA ILE A 420 -43.81 -23.44 42.03
C ILE A 420 -44.80 -22.59 42.85
N LEU A 421 -44.92 -21.29 42.52
CA LEU A 421 -45.89 -20.40 43.20
C LEU A 421 -47.35 -20.82 42.95
N LEU A 422 -47.65 -21.19 41.71
CA LEU A 422 -48.99 -21.72 41.36
C LEU A 422 -49.26 -23.04 42.08
N LEU A 423 -48.29 -23.93 42.16
CA LEU A 423 -48.38 -25.18 42.89
C LEU A 423 -48.60 -24.94 44.40
N ALA A 424 -47.87 -23.99 44.97
CA ALA A 424 -48.07 -23.58 46.37
C ALA A 424 -49.45 -23.01 46.63
N LEU A 425 -50.00 -22.18 45.72
CA LEU A 425 -51.35 -21.63 45.82
C LEU A 425 -52.42 -22.72 45.72
N VAL A 426 -52.25 -23.73 44.87
CA VAL A 426 -53.14 -24.90 44.77
C VAL A 426 -53.09 -25.70 46.05
N ILE A 427 -51.91 -25.95 46.62
CA ILE A 427 -51.75 -26.67 47.91
C ILE A 427 -52.43 -25.89 49.04
N LEU A 428 -52.27 -24.57 49.08
CA LEU A 428 -52.92 -23.69 50.06
C LEU A 428 -54.45 -23.76 49.92
N ALA A 429 -54.98 -23.69 48.70
CA ALA A 429 -56.41 -23.76 48.41
C ALA A 429 -56.99 -25.15 48.81
N LEU A 430 -56.23 -26.21 48.62
CA LEU A 430 -56.63 -27.56 49.06
C LEU A 430 -56.55 -27.71 50.58
N ALA A 431 -55.59 -27.05 51.25
CA ALA A 431 -55.49 -27.05 52.71
C ALA A 431 -56.61 -26.22 53.38
N CYS A 432 -57.13 -25.17 52.71
CA CYS A 432 -58.27 -24.39 53.18
C CYS A 432 -59.62 -25.08 53.01
N LYS A 433 -59.70 -26.21 52.27
CA LYS A 433 -60.94 -26.99 52.07
C LYS A 433 -61.22 -28.07 53.12
N ARG A 434 -60.49 -28.08 54.28
CA ARG A 434 -60.84 -29.00 55.36
C ARG A 434 -62.05 -28.44 56.13
N PRO A 435 -63.08 -29.24 56.35
CA PRO A 435 -64.34 -28.76 56.97
C PRO A 435 -64.15 -28.41 58.43
N SER A 436 -64.62 -27.28 58.82
CA SER A 436 -64.66 -26.76 60.22
C SER A 436 -65.52 -27.66 61.10
N LYS A 437 -64.98 -28.19 62.16
CA LYS A 437 -65.76 -28.58 63.33
C LYS A 437 -65.72 -27.43 64.30
N SER A 438 -66.92 -26.96 64.61
CA SER A 438 -67.23 -25.92 65.60
C SER A 438 -66.71 -26.25 66.99
N SER A 439 -66.05 -25.30 67.68
CA SER A 439 -66.35 -25.02 69.08
C SER A 439 -65.83 -23.65 69.48
N SER A 440 -66.71 -22.97 70.13
CA SER A 440 -66.63 -21.66 70.71
C SER A 440 -65.46 -21.39 71.62
N SER A 441 -64.78 -20.26 71.49
CA SER A 441 -64.46 -19.42 72.64
C SER A 441 -63.98 -18.05 72.20
N SER A 442 -64.67 -17.06 72.73
CA SER A 442 -64.45 -15.64 72.57
C SER A 442 -63.19 -15.16 73.32
N LYS A 443 -62.77 -13.98 72.86
CA LYS A 443 -61.81 -13.11 73.49
C LYS A 443 -60.30 -13.36 73.16
N ASN A 444 -59.87 -12.54 72.23
CA ASN A 444 -58.66 -11.73 72.22
C ASN A 444 -58.27 -11.36 70.76
N ARG A 445 -59.04 -10.40 70.27
CA ARG A 445 -58.75 -9.80 68.96
C ARG A 445 -58.71 -8.28 69.12
N ALA A 446 -57.66 -7.78 69.72
CA ALA A 446 -57.46 -6.35 69.79
C ALA A 446 -56.02 -5.98 70.23
N PHE A 447 -54.98 -6.59 69.71
CA PHE A 447 -53.62 -6.12 70.08
C PHE A 447 -52.51 -6.37 69.03
N TYR A 448 -52.88 -6.66 67.77
CA TYR A 448 -51.84 -6.95 66.78
C TYR A 448 -51.91 -6.12 65.48
N ASN A 449 -52.82 -5.13 65.42
CA ASN A 449 -52.96 -4.33 64.17
C ASN A 449 -52.31 -2.93 64.24
N ASP A 450 -51.84 -2.48 65.42
CA ASP A 450 -51.27 -1.12 65.54
C ASP A 450 -49.75 -1.03 65.41
N GLN A 451 -49.04 -2.17 65.36
CA GLN A 451 -47.56 -2.15 65.14
C GLN A 451 -47.11 -2.33 63.70
N LEU A 452 -48.01 -2.75 62.79
CA LEU A 452 -47.64 -2.91 61.39
C LEU A 452 -47.84 -1.67 60.54
N ILE A 453 -48.68 -0.72 61.01
CA ILE A 453 -48.94 0.57 60.34
C ILE A 453 -47.91 1.64 60.73
N ALA A 454 -47.25 1.49 61.86
CA ALA A 454 -46.20 2.43 62.30
C ALA A 454 -44.82 2.18 61.63
N ALA A 455 -44.59 0.98 61.04
CA ALA A 455 -43.34 0.66 60.38
C ALA A 455 -43.27 1.03 58.86
N LEU A 456 -44.41 1.45 58.26
CA LEU A 456 -44.47 1.79 56.85
C LEU A 456 -44.46 3.31 56.57
N ASN A 457 -44.45 4.15 57.60
CA ASN A 457 -44.49 5.62 57.44
C ASN A 457 -43.16 6.35 57.80
N SER A 458 -42.01 5.69 57.85
CA SER A 458 -40.73 6.34 58.11
C SER A 458 -39.67 6.03 57.02
N HIS A 459 -39.95 6.44 55.81
CA HIS A 459 -38.86 6.76 54.87
C HIS A 459 -39.20 8.03 54.13
N LYS A 460 -38.60 9.09 54.62
CA LYS A 460 -38.59 10.41 54.01
C LYS A 460 -37.88 10.41 52.66
N GLU A 461 -38.49 11.13 51.77
CA GLU A 461 -38.00 11.73 50.54
C GLU A 461 -36.55 12.25 50.65
N TYR A 462 -35.76 11.92 49.63
CA TYR A 462 -34.66 12.78 49.19
C TYR A 462 -34.89 13.06 47.69
N THR A 463 -35.42 14.24 47.43
CA THR A 463 -35.40 14.91 46.15
C THR A 463 -34.01 15.47 45.91
N PHE A 464 -33.41 15.15 44.74
CA PHE A 464 -32.34 15.92 44.18
C PHE A 464 -32.82 16.63 42.94
N ASP A 465 -32.97 17.95 43.08
CA ASP A 465 -33.14 18.89 42.00
C ASP A 465 -31.86 19.00 41.18
N CYS A 466 -31.97 18.86 39.86
CA CYS A 466 -31.02 19.42 38.93
C CYS A 466 -31.72 20.36 37.98
N HIS A 467 -31.55 21.64 38.25
CA HIS A 467 -31.98 22.71 37.36
C HIS A 467 -31.27 22.66 36.00
N SER A 468 -32.04 22.68 34.96
CA SER A 468 -31.74 23.31 33.68
C SER A 468 -31.82 24.83 33.88
N PRO A 469 -31.16 25.70 33.11
CA PRO A 469 -31.73 26.09 31.85
C PRO A 469 -30.72 26.53 30.76
N TYR A 470 -31.08 26.37 29.51
CA TYR A 470 -30.99 27.44 28.53
C TYR A 470 -31.81 27.07 27.28
N THR A 471 -32.88 27.78 27.11
CA THR A 471 -33.70 27.95 25.90
C THR A 471 -33.10 29.03 25.02
N MET A 472 -33.15 28.85 23.70
CA MET A 472 -33.52 29.85 22.67
C MET A 472 -33.70 29.09 21.36
N SER A 473 -34.93 28.97 20.93
CA SER A 473 -35.76 29.71 19.96
C SER A 473 -35.13 29.79 18.56
N SER A 474 -35.69 29.00 17.64
CA SER A 474 -36.69 29.31 16.60
C SER A 474 -36.18 30.22 15.47
N GLU A 475 -36.27 29.77 14.29
CA GLU A 475 -37.15 30.18 13.19
C GLU A 475 -36.59 29.69 11.85
N ASP A 476 -37.42 28.94 11.18
CA ASP A 476 -38.06 29.12 9.88
C ASP A 476 -37.21 29.09 8.61
N SER A 477 -37.42 28.24 7.71
CA SER A 477 -38.40 28.13 6.62
C SER A 477 -37.84 27.48 5.35
N ARG A 478 -38.65 26.57 4.84
CA ARG A 478 -39.10 26.35 3.44
C ARG A 478 -38.19 25.71 2.40
N ASP A 479 -38.68 24.54 2.04
CA ASP A 479 -39.04 24.06 0.70
C ASP A 479 -38.01 24.11 -0.44
N SER A 480 -37.63 22.97 -0.97
CA SER A 480 -38.12 22.51 -2.28
C SER A 480 -37.67 21.09 -2.61
N ALA A 481 -38.66 20.33 -3.02
CA ALA A 481 -38.50 18.99 -3.61
C ALA A 481 -37.78 19.06 -4.96
N TYR A 482 -36.94 18.08 -5.24
CA TYR A 482 -36.71 17.62 -6.61
C TYR A 482 -36.46 16.11 -6.64
N GLU A 483 -37.18 15.49 -7.55
CA GLU A 483 -37.31 14.07 -7.79
C GLU A 483 -36.04 13.39 -8.28
N SER A 484 -35.92 12.10 -7.98
CA SER A 484 -34.94 11.14 -8.50
C SER A 484 -35.12 10.83 -9.99
N PRO A 485 -34.11 10.35 -10.64
CA PRO A 485 -34.28 9.15 -11.44
C PRO A 485 -33.35 8.02 -11.03
N THR A 486 -33.96 6.87 -10.90
CA THR A 486 -33.36 5.53 -10.83
C THR A 486 -32.37 5.29 -11.96
N SER A 487 -31.12 4.99 -11.62
CA SER A 487 -30.19 4.36 -12.55
C SER A 487 -29.57 3.11 -11.92
N ALA A 488 -29.66 2.03 -12.68
CA ALA A 488 -29.27 0.69 -12.34
C ALA A 488 -27.81 0.58 -11.86
N LEU A 489 -27.61 -0.02 -10.70
CA LEU A 489 -26.32 -0.31 -10.09
C LEU A 489 -25.71 -1.55 -10.77
N MET A 490 -24.72 -1.33 -11.64
CA MET A 490 -23.74 -2.37 -11.97
C MET A 490 -22.84 -2.66 -10.75
N PRO A 491 -22.40 -3.91 -10.51
CA PRO A 491 -21.49 -4.22 -9.41
C PRO A 491 -20.13 -3.56 -9.67
N ARG A 492 -19.77 -2.58 -8.86
CA ARG A 492 -18.42 -1.99 -8.87
C ARG A 492 -17.43 -3.02 -8.35
N ARG A 493 -16.36 -3.24 -9.12
CA ARG A 493 -15.16 -3.99 -8.71
C ARG A 493 -14.63 -3.44 -7.39
N PRO A 494 -13.98 -4.27 -6.54
CA PRO A 494 -13.29 -3.76 -5.36
C PRO A 494 -12.30 -2.65 -5.77
N PRO A 495 -12.11 -1.62 -4.94
CA PRO A 495 -11.13 -0.59 -5.24
C PRO A 495 -9.77 -1.27 -5.40
N PRO A 496 -8.98 -0.89 -6.42
CA PRO A 496 -7.65 -1.44 -6.60
C PRO A 496 -6.81 -1.11 -5.36
N SER A 497 -5.91 -2.02 -5.02
CA SER A 497 -4.69 -1.71 -4.25
C SER A 497 -4.16 -0.34 -4.67
N CYS A 498 -3.49 0.42 -3.80
CA CYS A 498 -2.91 1.75 -4.11
C CYS A 498 -2.57 1.84 -5.58
N PRO A 499 -3.09 2.78 -6.35
CA PRO A 499 -2.78 2.85 -7.76
C PRO A 499 -1.26 2.83 -7.87
N PRO A 500 -0.66 1.91 -8.64
CA PRO A 500 0.78 1.92 -8.81
C PRO A 500 1.15 3.33 -9.29
N PRO A 501 2.24 3.92 -8.79
CA PRO A 501 2.72 5.20 -9.27
C PRO A 501 2.77 5.14 -10.80
N PRO A 502 2.50 6.23 -11.53
CA PRO A 502 2.40 6.24 -12.99
C PRO A 502 3.57 5.47 -13.57
N ARG A 503 3.28 4.42 -14.33
CA ARG A 503 4.32 3.58 -14.93
C ARG A 503 5.14 4.49 -15.83
N LEU A 504 6.43 4.61 -15.55
CA LEU A 504 7.39 4.99 -16.57
C LEU A 504 7.10 4.11 -17.78
N LEU A 505 7.05 4.69 -18.99
CA LEU A 505 6.79 3.99 -20.23
C LEU A 505 7.70 2.74 -20.36
N THR A 506 7.30 1.66 -19.68
CA THR A 506 7.87 0.35 -19.92
C THR A 506 7.11 -0.22 -21.09
N LEU A 507 7.75 -0.31 -22.22
CA LEU A 507 7.27 -1.13 -23.33
C LEU A 507 6.97 -2.55 -22.79
N PRO A 508 5.91 -3.24 -23.25
CA PRO A 508 5.43 -4.48 -22.64
C PRO A 508 6.55 -5.53 -22.51
N ARG A 509 6.68 -6.11 -21.33
CA ARG A 509 7.56 -7.25 -21.05
C ARG A 509 7.17 -8.40 -21.99
N ALA A 510 8.16 -8.99 -22.65
CA ALA A 510 8.02 -10.35 -23.20
C ALA A 510 7.75 -11.31 -22.03
N GLY A 511 6.80 -12.23 -22.19
CA GLY A 511 6.35 -13.15 -21.14
C GLY A 511 7.49 -14.02 -20.56
N PRO A 512 7.25 -14.66 -19.41
CA PRO A 512 8.28 -15.37 -18.67
C PRO A 512 8.79 -16.57 -19.44
N THR A 513 10.08 -16.58 -19.78
CA THR A 513 10.82 -17.80 -20.09
C THR A 513 11.06 -18.53 -18.76
N HIS A 514 10.66 -19.80 -18.70
CA HIS A 514 10.95 -20.70 -17.59
C HIS A 514 12.45 -20.70 -17.25
N VAL A 515 12.79 -20.18 -16.09
CA VAL A 515 14.10 -20.37 -15.45
C VAL A 515 13.92 -21.49 -14.45
N PRO A 516 14.70 -22.59 -14.53
CA PRO A 516 14.66 -23.63 -13.51
C PRO A 516 15.16 -23.10 -12.16
N PRO A 517 14.68 -23.66 -11.01
CA PRO A 517 15.05 -23.17 -9.69
C PRO A 517 16.54 -23.34 -9.40
N PRO A 518 17.17 -22.44 -8.63
CA PRO A 518 18.58 -22.56 -8.28
C PRO A 518 18.83 -23.77 -7.40
N ILE A 519 19.85 -24.54 -7.80
CA ILE A 519 20.37 -25.69 -7.03
C ILE A 519 21.02 -25.11 -5.77
N VAL A 520 20.50 -25.50 -4.61
CA VAL A 520 21.12 -25.21 -3.30
C VAL A 520 22.33 -26.13 -3.14
N PRO A 521 23.56 -25.65 -2.90
CA PRO A 521 24.67 -26.53 -2.58
C PRO A 521 24.53 -27.05 -1.15
N THR A 522 24.35 -28.34 -1.01
CA THR A 522 24.46 -29.07 0.25
C THR A 522 25.90 -29.02 0.73
N LEU A 523 26.17 -28.29 1.80
CA LEU A 523 27.44 -28.33 2.52
C LEU A 523 27.56 -29.67 3.25
N LEU A 524 28.36 -30.56 2.69
CA LEU A 524 28.92 -31.72 3.38
C LEU A 524 29.89 -31.26 4.46
N ARG A 525 29.58 -31.63 5.68
CA ARG A 525 30.43 -31.55 6.87
C ARG A 525 31.59 -32.54 6.69
N ASN A 526 32.81 -32.05 6.58
CA ASN A 526 34.00 -32.88 6.85
C ASN A 526 34.79 -32.24 7.99
N SER A 527 34.98 -33.05 9.01
CA SER A 527 35.80 -32.86 10.20
C SER A 527 37.30 -33.01 9.84
N ASN A 528 38.11 -32.29 10.60
CA ASN A 528 39.58 -32.38 10.75
C ASN A 528 40.39 -31.38 9.92
N ASP A 529 40.81 -30.29 10.54
CA ASP A 529 42.22 -30.01 10.78
C ASP A 529 42.44 -28.81 11.75
N PRO A 530 43.53 -28.84 12.56
CA PRO A 530 43.73 -27.94 13.68
C PRO A 530 44.83 -26.91 13.37
N TYR A 531 44.54 -25.62 13.51
CA TYR A 531 45.54 -24.58 13.80
C TYR A 531 44.95 -23.45 14.62
N LEU A 532 45.23 -23.50 15.92
CA LEU A 532 45.17 -22.40 16.88
C LEU A 532 46.23 -21.36 16.57
N ILE A 533 45.93 -20.09 16.46
CA ILE A 533 46.83 -18.96 16.66
C ILE A 533 46.15 -17.91 17.57
N PRO A 534 46.90 -17.27 18.50
CA PRO A 534 46.34 -16.71 19.72
C PRO A 534 45.96 -15.22 19.63
N LYS A 535 45.07 -14.82 20.59
CA LYS A 535 44.71 -13.45 20.89
C LYS A 535 45.96 -12.59 21.16
N SER A 536 46.09 -11.46 20.48
CA SER A 536 46.90 -10.34 20.93
C SER A 536 46.04 -9.13 21.25
N GLN A 537 46.22 -8.63 22.44
CA GLN A 537 45.67 -7.44 23.05
C GLN A 537 46.11 -6.19 22.27
N VAL A 538 45.22 -5.22 22.12
CA VAL A 538 45.57 -3.85 21.77
C VAL A 538 44.95 -2.91 22.81
N PRO A 539 45.71 -1.94 23.34
CA PRO A 539 45.34 -1.15 24.51
C PRO A 539 44.46 0.06 24.13
N ILE A 540 43.59 0.37 25.08
CA ILE A 540 42.77 1.59 25.14
C ILE A 540 43.70 2.78 25.44
N THR A 541 43.70 3.79 24.58
CA THR A 541 44.14 5.14 24.97
C THR A 541 43.03 6.14 24.69
N ARG A 542 42.61 6.79 25.79
CA ARG A 542 41.77 8.00 25.80
C ARG A 542 42.57 9.16 25.21
N LEU A 543 41.93 9.93 24.34
CA LEU A 543 41.87 11.39 24.40
C LEU A 543 40.65 11.84 23.62
#